data_5ec1249a61bab486c7e6b695b93f1cd5
#
_entry.id   5ec1249a61bab486c7e6b695b93f1cd5
#
_cell.length_a   1.000
_cell.length_b   1.000
_cell.length_c   1.000
_cell.angle_alpha   90.00
_cell.angle_beta   90.00
_cell.angle_gamma   90.00
#
_symmetry.space_group_name_H-M   'P 1'
#
loop_
_entity.id
_entity.type
_entity.pdbx_description
1 polymer ?
#
loop_
_entity_poly.entity_id
_entity_poly.type
_entity_poly.pdbx_seq_one_letter_code
_entity_poly.pdbx_strand_id
1 'polypeptide(L)'
;MKEDKTNILKKCPICSFIFVLIIIVFSMYFTSALKTVPCEKDMISVLYSNFIHTDFYHLLANLFGIYSLTNVEMRLGSKKFLTLILFLIFFTTLLEILLNKIIKTPCSIGFSGILYGVFTFEIISKDKYVDYKILGSIILNIMFSKITNNKSSLYGHVIGVISGVFGALIYKKIQMLKSKN
;
A
#
# COMPACT_ATOMS: atom_id res chain seq x y z
N MET A 1 -28.29 1.92 -19.16
CA MET A 1 -28.14 2.40 -17.77
C MET A 1 -26.80 3.11 -17.69
N LYS A 2 -26.78 4.44 -17.56
CA LYS A 2 -25.52 5.19 -17.28
C LYS A 2 -25.16 4.90 -15.82
N GLU A 3 -24.11 4.13 -15.59
CA GLU A 3 -23.54 4.01 -14.24
C GLU A 3 -23.16 5.42 -13.74
N ASP A 4 -23.77 5.80 -12.64
CA ASP A 4 -23.51 7.07 -11.98
C ASP A 4 -22.05 7.07 -11.46
N LYS A 5 -21.15 7.67 -12.23
CA LYS A 5 -19.72 7.80 -11.91
C LYS A 5 -19.44 8.68 -10.69
N THR A 6 -20.46 9.36 -10.17
CA THR A 6 -20.31 10.36 -9.09
C THR A 6 -20.15 9.77 -7.69
N ASN A 7 -20.05 8.44 -7.53
CA ASN A 7 -20.14 7.81 -6.22
C ASN A 7 -18.99 6.89 -5.81
N ILE A 8 -17.80 7.02 -6.45
CA ILE A 8 -16.62 6.22 -6.07
C ILE A 8 -16.23 6.50 -4.63
N LEU A 9 -16.27 7.75 -4.19
CA LEU A 9 -15.97 8.16 -2.82
C LEU A 9 -16.87 7.47 -1.78
N LYS A 10 -18.16 7.30 -2.10
CA LYS A 10 -19.09 6.59 -1.22
C LYS A 10 -18.94 5.07 -1.29
N LYS A 11 -18.57 4.54 -2.46
CA LYS A 11 -18.38 3.09 -2.67
C LYS A 11 -17.04 2.58 -2.12
N CYS A 12 -16.01 3.44 -2.08
CA CYS A 12 -14.65 3.11 -1.67
C CYS A 12 -14.13 4.12 -0.61
N PRO A 13 -14.75 4.19 0.58
CA PRO A 13 -14.42 5.20 1.58
C PRO A 13 -12.97 5.06 2.11
N ILE A 14 -12.43 3.83 2.18
CA ILE A 14 -11.08 3.59 2.72
C ILE A 14 -10.03 4.08 1.71
N CYS A 15 -10.16 3.71 0.42
CA CYS A 15 -9.27 4.23 -0.62
C CYS A 15 -9.34 5.76 -0.69
N SER A 16 -10.53 6.34 -0.61
CA SER A 16 -10.73 7.79 -0.63
C SER A 16 -10.08 8.47 0.56
N PHE A 17 -10.23 7.91 1.76
CA PHE A 17 -9.59 8.44 2.96
C PHE A 17 -8.06 8.41 2.85
N ILE A 18 -7.48 7.27 2.45
CA ILE A 18 -6.03 7.13 2.28
C ILE A 18 -5.51 8.10 1.22
N PHE A 19 -6.23 8.24 0.10
CA PHE A 19 -5.89 9.17 -0.98
C PHE A 19 -5.77 10.62 -0.48
N VAL A 20 -6.77 11.09 0.25
CA VAL A 20 -6.77 12.44 0.83
C VAL A 20 -5.69 12.61 1.90
N LEU A 21 -5.53 11.61 2.78
CA LEU A 21 -4.52 11.63 3.84
C LEU A 21 -3.11 11.81 3.26
N ILE A 22 -2.75 11.06 2.24
CA ILE A 22 -1.43 11.12 1.61
C ILE A 22 -1.18 12.49 0.96
N ILE A 23 -2.19 13.10 0.32
CA ILE A 23 -2.09 14.46 -0.24
C ILE A 23 -1.87 15.48 0.87
N ILE A 24 -2.60 15.38 1.98
CA ILE A 24 -2.43 16.29 3.13
C ILE A 24 -1.00 16.17 3.68
N VAL A 25 -0.53 14.95 3.95
CA VAL A 25 0.83 14.71 4.49
C VAL A 25 1.89 15.25 3.52
N PHE A 26 1.74 15.01 2.21
CA PHE A 26 2.65 15.55 1.20
C PHE A 26 2.64 17.09 1.20
N SER A 27 1.48 17.73 1.27
CA SER A 27 1.36 19.18 1.32
C SER A 27 2.04 19.76 2.57
N MET A 28 1.87 19.11 3.73
CA MET A 28 2.54 19.50 4.97
C MET A 28 4.06 19.36 4.88
N TYR A 29 4.55 18.31 4.21
CA TYR A 29 5.98 18.11 3.97
C TYR A 29 6.51 19.18 2.99
N PHE A 30 5.81 19.41 1.89
CA PHE A 30 6.20 20.38 0.87
C PHE A 30 6.23 21.83 1.39
N THR A 31 5.32 22.19 2.29
CA THR A 31 5.27 23.52 2.93
C THR A 31 6.22 23.64 4.13
N SER A 32 7.09 22.65 4.38
CA SER A 32 8.00 22.59 5.53
C SER A 32 7.32 22.60 6.90
N ALA A 33 6.00 22.32 6.95
CA ALA A 33 5.28 22.10 8.21
C ALA A 33 5.75 20.79 8.88
N LEU A 34 6.19 19.81 8.06
CA LEU A 34 6.90 18.61 8.50
C LEU A 34 8.36 18.73 8.06
N LYS A 35 9.28 18.91 9.01
CA LYS A 35 10.69 19.25 8.73
C LYS A 35 11.58 18.04 8.45
N THR A 36 11.22 16.86 8.88
CA THR A 36 12.08 15.68 8.79
C THR A 36 11.32 14.45 8.29
N VAL A 37 12.01 13.66 7.45
CA VAL A 37 11.56 12.30 7.16
C VAL A 37 12.07 11.42 8.30
N PRO A 38 11.21 10.76 9.07
CA PRO A 38 11.64 9.87 10.12
C PRO A 38 12.27 8.62 9.50
N CYS A 39 13.60 8.55 9.54
CA CYS A 39 14.35 7.38 9.07
C CYS A 39 14.84 6.50 10.21
N GLU A 40 14.44 6.80 11.43
CA GLU A 40 14.64 5.93 12.59
C GLU A 40 13.86 4.63 12.42
N LYS A 41 14.43 3.54 12.92
CA LYS A 41 13.83 2.20 12.76
C LYS A 41 13.05 1.79 14.01
N ASP A 42 12.46 2.75 14.70
CA ASP A 42 11.43 2.52 15.70
C ASP A 42 10.05 2.37 15.06
N MET A 43 9.11 1.83 15.82
CA MET A 43 7.77 1.48 15.31
C MET A 43 6.99 2.71 14.80
N ILE A 44 7.09 3.83 15.47
CA ILE A 44 6.33 5.06 15.15
C ILE A 44 6.89 5.67 13.87
N SER A 45 8.22 5.79 13.77
CA SER A 45 8.90 6.33 12.60
C SER A 45 8.64 5.51 11.33
N VAL A 46 8.71 4.18 11.42
CA VAL A 46 8.42 3.28 10.29
C VAL A 46 6.94 3.32 9.90
N LEU A 47 6.01 3.37 10.88
CA LEU A 47 4.59 3.55 10.61
C LEU A 47 4.32 4.85 9.85
N TYR A 48 4.88 5.94 10.32
CA TYR A 48 4.67 7.27 9.76
C TYR A 48 5.30 7.40 8.37
N SER A 49 6.49 6.81 8.14
CA SER A 49 7.18 6.85 6.86
C SER A 49 6.36 6.28 5.70
N ASN A 50 5.42 5.35 5.96
CA ASN A 50 4.52 4.83 4.94
C ASN A 50 3.62 5.91 4.30
N PHE A 51 3.39 7.03 4.96
CA PHE A 51 2.53 8.10 4.46
C PHE A 51 3.30 9.27 3.85
N ILE A 52 4.64 9.30 4.00
CA ILE A 52 5.48 10.38 3.50
C ILE A 52 5.87 10.14 2.05
N HIS A 53 5.84 11.20 1.26
CA HIS A 53 6.32 11.24 -0.12
C HIS A 53 7.21 12.47 -0.28
N THR A 54 8.43 12.28 -0.78
CA THR A 54 9.44 13.35 -0.88
C THR A 54 9.49 13.99 -2.24
N ASP A 55 8.87 13.38 -3.25
CA ASP A 55 8.79 13.93 -4.60
C ASP A 55 7.41 13.70 -5.22
N PHE A 56 7.10 14.57 -6.19
CA PHE A 56 5.80 14.60 -6.84
C PHE A 56 5.50 13.34 -7.68
N TYR A 57 6.51 12.79 -8.35
CA TYR A 57 6.30 11.58 -9.18
C TYR A 57 6.02 10.35 -8.33
N HIS A 58 6.73 10.24 -7.20
CA HIS A 58 6.48 9.19 -6.21
C HIS A 58 5.06 9.30 -5.63
N LEU A 59 4.62 10.53 -5.30
CA LEU A 59 3.23 10.77 -4.88
C LEU A 59 2.24 10.32 -5.95
N LEU A 60 2.40 10.76 -7.20
CA LEU A 60 1.47 10.41 -8.30
C LEU A 60 1.37 8.91 -8.52
N ALA A 61 2.51 8.19 -8.50
CA ALA A 61 2.52 6.74 -8.64
C ALA A 61 1.72 6.05 -7.52
N ASN A 62 1.87 6.51 -6.28
CA ASN A 62 1.11 5.98 -5.14
C ASN A 62 -0.38 6.33 -5.23
N LEU A 63 -0.74 7.55 -5.62
CA LEU A 63 -2.15 7.93 -5.82
C LEU A 63 -2.82 7.09 -6.90
N PHE A 64 -2.13 6.81 -8.01
CA PHE A 64 -2.63 5.90 -9.04
C PHE A 64 -2.76 4.47 -8.49
N GLY A 65 -1.79 4.02 -7.70
CA GLY A 65 -1.86 2.74 -6.99
C GLY A 65 -3.11 2.64 -6.11
N ILE A 66 -3.36 3.65 -5.27
CA ILE A 66 -4.55 3.69 -4.40
C ILE A 66 -5.82 3.70 -5.22
N TYR A 67 -5.88 4.44 -6.33
CA TYR A 67 -7.02 4.43 -7.23
C TYR A 67 -7.30 3.02 -7.78
N SER A 68 -6.25 2.26 -8.12
CA SER A 68 -6.42 0.89 -8.62
C SER A 68 -6.96 -0.07 -7.54
N LEU A 69 -6.77 0.23 -6.24
CA LEU A 69 -7.32 -0.57 -5.14
C LEU A 69 -8.83 -0.43 -4.95
N THR A 70 -9.49 0.55 -5.60
CA THR A 70 -10.95 0.71 -5.50
C THR A 70 -11.70 -0.56 -5.90
N ASN A 71 -11.21 -1.29 -6.90
CA ASN A 71 -11.80 -2.58 -7.30
C ASN A 71 -11.64 -3.65 -6.21
N VAL A 72 -10.53 -3.63 -5.47
CA VAL A 72 -10.27 -4.56 -4.36
C VAL A 72 -11.19 -4.24 -3.19
N GLU A 73 -11.35 -2.94 -2.85
CA GLU A 73 -12.26 -2.50 -1.80
C GLU A 73 -13.72 -2.85 -2.13
N MET A 74 -14.17 -2.60 -3.37
CA MET A 74 -15.52 -2.98 -3.81
C MET A 74 -15.77 -4.49 -3.71
N ARG A 75 -14.77 -5.31 -4.06
CA ARG A 75 -14.87 -6.78 -4.00
C ARG A 75 -14.91 -7.31 -2.58
N LEU A 76 -14.04 -6.83 -1.71
CA LEU A 76 -13.92 -7.30 -0.32
C LEU A 76 -14.98 -6.72 0.60
N GLY A 77 -15.48 -5.53 0.26
CA GLY A 77 -16.21 -4.64 1.16
C GLY A 77 -15.26 -3.86 2.08
N SER A 78 -15.62 -2.61 2.41
CA SER A 78 -14.75 -1.67 3.12
C SER A 78 -14.25 -2.18 4.47
N LYS A 79 -15.06 -2.95 5.23
CA LYS A 79 -14.62 -3.51 6.52
C LYS A 79 -13.46 -4.50 6.38
N LYS A 80 -13.57 -5.47 5.45
CA LYS A 80 -12.50 -6.46 5.23
C LYS A 80 -11.29 -5.80 4.58
N PHE A 81 -11.50 -4.83 3.70
CA PHE A 81 -10.43 -4.07 3.07
C PHE A 81 -9.67 -3.25 4.11
N LEU A 82 -10.34 -2.56 5.04
CA LEU A 82 -9.70 -1.87 6.15
C LEU A 82 -8.88 -2.82 7.02
N THR A 83 -9.44 -3.99 7.36
CA THR A 83 -8.70 -5.02 8.12
C THR A 83 -7.43 -5.45 7.38
N LEU A 84 -7.50 -5.65 6.06
CA LEU A 84 -6.33 -5.98 5.24
C LEU A 84 -5.29 -4.85 5.27
N ILE A 85 -5.70 -3.60 5.08
CA ILE A 85 -4.80 -2.44 5.11
C ILE A 85 -4.10 -2.33 6.47
N LEU A 86 -4.84 -2.42 7.57
CA LEU A 86 -4.27 -2.36 8.93
C LEU A 86 -3.30 -3.52 9.19
N PHE A 87 -3.66 -4.73 8.76
CA PHE A 87 -2.77 -5.89 8.83
C PHE A 87 -1.46 -5.63 8.06
N LEU A 88 -1.56 -5.15 6.82
CA LEU A 88 -0.38 -4.88 5.99
C LEU A 88 0.49 -3.78 6.59
N ILE A 89 -0.09 -2.67 7.06
CA ILE A 89 0.66 -1.59 7.73
C ILE A 89 1.43 -2.16 8.93
N PHE A 90 0.75 -2.90 9.81
CA PHE A 90 1.39 -3.48 11.00
C PHE A 90 2.48 -4.49 10.63
N PHE A 91 2.17 -5.41 9.72
CA PHE A 91 3.06 -6.51 9.39
C PHE A 91 4.28 -6.06 8.58
N THR A 92 4.13 -5.11 7.63
CA THR A 92 5.26 -4.51 6.91
C THR A 92 6.17 -3.74 7.88
N THR A 93 5.59 -2.95 8.79
CA THR A 93 6.34 -2.23 9.82
C THR A 93 7.15 -3.19 10.70
N LEU A 94 6.54 -4.27 11.16
CA LEU A 94 7.21 -5.28 11.98
C LEU A 94 8.37 -5.94 11.22
N LEU A 95 8.12 -6.37 9.97
CA LEU A 95 9.15 -6.99 9.14
C LEU A 95 10.31 -6.03 8.85
N GLU A 96 10.04 -4.75 8.59
CA GLU A 96 11.09 -3.76 8.35
C GLU A 96 11.99 -3.56 9.57
N ILE A 97 11.39 -3.47 10.76
CA ILE A 97 12.14 -3.36 12.02
C ILE A 97 13.00 -4.62 12.26
N LEU A 98 12.42 -5.80 12.06
CA LEU A 98 13.14 -7.08 12.23
C LEU A 98 14.29 -7.21 11.22
N LEU A 99 14.03 -6.88 9.95
CA LEU A 99 15.05 -6.95 8.91
C LEU A 99 16.20 -5.99 9.17
N ASN A 100 15.91 -4.78 9.67
CA ASN A 100 16.93 -3.79 9.99
C ASN A 100 17.86 -4.21 11.15
N LYS A 101 17.42 -5.14 12.02
CA LYS A 101 18.29 -5.74 13.05
C LYS A 101 19.34 -6.69 12.47
N ILE A 102 19.05 -7.27 11.32
CA ILE A 102 19.93 -8.27 10.64
C ILE A 102 20.81 -7.56 9.62
N ILE A 103 20.21 -6.71 8.79
CA ILE A 103 20.89 -5.94 7.76
C ILE A 103 20.45 -4.47 7.86
N LYS A 104 21.41 -3.54 7.78
CA LYS A 104 21.08 -2.11 7.76
C LYS A 104 20.31 -1.78 6.47
N THR A 105 18.98 -1.65 6.57
CA THR A 105 18.15 -1.27 5.45
C THR A 105 18.12 0.25 5.28
N PRO A 106 18.07 0.76 4.05
CA PRO A 106 17.82 2.18 3.82
C PRO A 106 16.43 2.59 4.35
N CYS A 107 16.21 3.88 4.48
CA CYS A 107 14.92 4.43 4.88
C CYS A 107 13.86 4.13 3.81
N SER A 108 12.81 3.40 4.17
CA SER A 108 11.65 3.17 3.30
C SER A 108 10.63 4.25 3.56
N ILE A 109 10.20 4.94 2.51
CA ILE A 109 9.17 5.98 2.54
C ILE A 109 8.13 5.74 1.47
N GLY A 110 6.90 6.19 1.72
CA GLY A 110 5.79 6.08 0.78
C GLY A 110 4.91 4.86 1.00
N PHE A 111 3.69 4.96 0.54
CA PHE A 111 2.66 3.94 0.71
C PHE A 111 2.86 2.71 -0.19
N SER A 112 3.87 2.72 -1.04
CA SER A 112 4.11 1.70 -2.07
C SER A 112 4.30 0.29 -1.50
N GLY A 113 4.94 0.14 -0.34
CA GLY A 113 5.04 -1.17 0.32
C GLY A 113 3.67 -1.79 0.61
N ILE A 114 2.73 -0.99 1.11
CA ILE A 114 1.35 -1.42 1.35
C ILE A 114 0.62 -1.73 0.04
N LEU A 115 0.83 -0.91 -1.01
CA LEU A 115 0.27 -1.17 -2.35
C LEU A 115 0.72 -2.53 -2.88
N TYR A 116 2.03 -2.82 -2.84
CA TYR A 116 2.56 -4.13 -3.26
C TYR A 116 2.00 -5.28 -2.43
N GLY A 117 1.77 -5.05 -1.13
CA GLY A 117 1.10 -6.01 -0.25
C GLY A 117 -0.33 -6.31 -0.71
N VAL A 118 -1.13 -5.28 -1.02
CA VAL A 118 -2.50 -5.48 -1.52
C VAL A 118 -2.51 -6.09 -2.92
N PHE A 119 -1.61 -5.69 -3.83
CA PHE A 119 -1.49 -6.26 -5.17
C PHE A 119 -1.16 -7.76 -5.10
N THR A 120 -0.21 -8.15 -4.26
CA THR A 120 0.15 -9.56 -4.05
C THR A 120 -1.00 -10.34 -3.43
N PHE A 121 -1.66 -9.77 -2.42
CA PHE A 121 -2.87 -10.35 -1.82
C PHE A 121 -3.95 -10.59 -2.89
N GLU A 122 -4.21 -9.61 -3.75
CA GLU A 122 -5.22 -9.70 -4.80
C GLU A 122 -4.89 -10.80 -5.82
N ILE A 123 -3.64 -10.85 -6.27
CA ILE A 123 -3.16 -11.87 -7.22
C ILE A 123 -3.33 -13.28 -6.65
N ILE A 124 -2.96 -13.49 -5.39
CA ILE A 124 -2.99 -14.82 -4.75
C ILE A 124 -4.41 -15.19 -4.31
N SER A 125 -5.22 -14.23 -3.81
CA SER A 125 -6.57 -14.51 -3.30
C SER A 125 -7.61 -14.71 -4.40
N LYS A 126 -7.35 -14.23 -5.61
CA LYS A 126 -8.19 -14.38 -6.79
C LYS A 126 -7.72 -15.59 -7.62
N ASP A 127 -8.61 -16.53 -7.87
CA ASP A 127 -8.27 -17.71 -8.68
C ASP A 127 -8.29 -17.44 -10.21
N LYS A 128 -8.63 -16.22 -10.64
CA LYS A 128 -8.75 -15.84 -12.08
C LYS A 128 -8.36 -14.38 -12.30
N TYR A 129 -7.59 -14.08 -13.32
CA TYR A 129 -7.26 -12.79 -13.93
C TYR A 129 -6.74 -11.65 -13.01
N VAL A 130 -5.53 -11.22 -13.30
CA VAL A 130 -4.94 -10.00 -12.72
C VAL A 130 -5.65 -8.78 -13.32
N ASP A 131 -6.08 -7.85 -12.45
CA ASP A 131 -6.67 -6.58 -12.89
C ASP A 131 -5.60 -5.74 -13.62
N TYR A 132 -5.90 -5.28 -14.84
CA TYR A 132 -4.98 -4.46 -15.63
C TYR A 132 -4.59 -3.15 -14.94
N LYS A 133 -5.43 -2.62 -14.04
CA LYS A 133 -5.10 -1.43 -13.23
C LYS A 133 -3.98 -1.74 -12.23
N ILE A 134 -4.02 -2.92 -11.61
CA ILE A 134 -2.96 -3.39 -10.71
C ILE A 134 -1.65 -3.54 -11.48
N LEU A 135 -1.70 -4.18 -12.66
CA LEU A 135 -0.52 -4.32 -13.51
C LEU A 135 0.05 -2.97 -13.93
N GLY A 136 -0.82 -2.04 -14.39
CA GLY A 136 -0.44 -0.67 -14.71
C GLY A 136 0.20 0.07 -13.53
N SER A 137 -0.34 -0.09 -12.32
CA SER A 137 0.22 0.51 -11.11
C SER A 137 1.60 -0.02 -10.77
N ILE A 138 1.83 -1.33 -10.92
CA ILE A 138 3.13 -1.95 -10.70
C ILE A 138 4.16 -1.38 -11.68
N ILE A 139 3.81 -1.32 -12.98
CA ILE A 139 4.67 -0.78 -14.04
C ILE A 139 5.02 0.69 -13.75
N LEU A 140 4.04 1.52 -13.42
CA LEU A 140 4.26 2.93 -13.10
C LEU A 140 5.17 3.11 -11.88
N ASN A 141 4.96 2.34 -10.82
CA ASN A 141 5.82 2.39 -9.64
C ASN A 141 7.27 2.01 -9.95
N ILE A 142 7.48 0.98 -10.79
CA ILE A 142 8.83 0.57 -11.23
C ILE A 142 9.49 1.68 -12.08
N MET A 143 8.73 2.26 -13.01
CA MET A 143 9.24 3.34 -13.89
C MET A 143 9.63 4.57 -13.07
N PHE A 144 8.75 5.04 -12.18
CA PHE A 144 9.02 6.22 -11.35
C PHE A 144 10.15 5.98 -10.36
N SER A 145 10.25 4.78 -9.78
CA SER A 145 11.39 4.40 -8.93
C SER A 145 12.74 4.50 -9.65
N LYS A 146 12.78 4.16 -10.95
CA LYS A 146 13.99 4.33 -11.78
C LYS A 146 14.30 5.80 -12.09
N ILE A 147 13.27 6.62 -12.39
CA ILE A 147 13.42 8.03 -12.70
C ILE A 147 13.95 8.81 -11.50
N THR A 148 13.44 8.52 -10.31
CA THR A 148 13.83 9.23 -9.07
C THR A 148 15.12 8.68 -8.45
N ASN A 149 15.72 7.64 -9.05
CA ASN A 149 16.95 6.98 -8.56
C ASN A 149 16.84 6.51 -7.10
N ASN A 150 15.64 6.19 -6.66
CA ASN A 150 15.31 5.89 -5.26
C ASN A 150 15.54 4.41 -4.94
N LYS A 151 16.78 4.06 -4.57
CA LYS A 151 17.15 2.68 -4.18
C LYS A 151 16.43 2.18 -2.91
N SER A 152 15.88 3.10 -2.11
CA SER A 152 15.25 2.75 -0.84
C SER A 152 13.90 2.02 -1.00
N SER A 153 13.21 2.19 -2.13
CA SER A 153 11.90 1.60 -2.36
C SER A 153 11.91 0.07 -2.53
N LEU A 154 13.02 -0.53 -2.98
CA LEU A 154 13.09 -1.97 -3.26
C LEU A 154 12.82 -2.83 -2.02
N TYR A 155 13.44 -2.49 -0.89
CA TYR A 155 13.23 -3.24 0.37
C TYR A 155 11.78 -3.15 0.85
N GLY A 156 11.20 -1.95 0.83
CA GLY A 156 9.80 -1.75 1.18
C GLY A 156 8.84 -2.54 0.27
N HIS A 157 9.12 -2.59 -1.04
CA HIS A 157 8.32 -3.37 -2.00
C HIS A 157 8.41 -4.87 -1.73
N VAL A 158 9.62 -5.42 -1.49
CA VAL A 158 9.81 -6.84 -1.16
C VAL A 158 9.11 -7.21 0.14
N ILE A 159 9.25 -6.39 1.19
CA ILE A 159 8.54 -6.57 2.45
C ILE A 159 7.03 -6.54 2.22
N GLY A 160 6.54 -5.61 1.40
CA GLY A 160 5.14 -5.54 1.01
C GLY A 160 4.64 -6.81 0.33
N VAL A 161 5.38 -7.32 -0.65
CA VAL A 161 5.06 -8.60 -1.34
C VAL A 161 4.98 -9.75 -0.33
N ILE A 162 5.97 -9.91 0.54
CA ILE A 162 5.97 -10.95 1.59
C ILE A 162 4.72 -10.81 2.48
N SER A 163 4.43 -9.60 2.93
CA SER A 163 3.24 -9.32 3.75
C SER A 163 1.93 -9.66 3.05
N GLY A 164 1.85 -9.38 1.75
CA GLY A 164 0.70 -9.72 0.91
C GLY A 164 0.50 -11.23 0.76
N VAL A 165 1.59 -12.00 0.61
CA VAL A 165 1.53 -13.48 0.60
C VAL A 165 0.93 -13.99 1.91
N PHE A 166 1.45 -13.55 3.07
CA PHE A 166 0.92 -13.97 4.36
C PHE A 166 -0.56 -13.59 4.53
N GLY A 167 -0.94 -12.36 4.17
CA GLY A 167 -2.33 -11.92 4.21
C GLY A 167 -3.26 -12.80 3.35
N ALA A 168 -2.83 -13.17 2.14
CA ALA A 168 -3.60 -14.02 1.24
C ALA A 168 -3.74 -15.47 1.78
N LEU A 169 -2.67 -16.03 2.35
CA LEU A 169 -2.73 -17.38 2.95
C LEU A 169 -3.68 -17.42 4.14
N ILE A 170 -3.61 -16.42 5.03
CA ILE A 170 -4.54 -16.30 6.16
C ILE A 170 -5.98 -16.17 5.65
N TYR A 171 -6.21 -15.30 4.67
CA TYR A 171 -7.53 -15.11 4.09
C TYR A 171 -8.11 -16.40 3.50
N LYS A 172 -7.33 -17.13 2.68
CA LYS A 172 -7.75 -18.42 2.11
C LYS A 172 -8.07 -19.45 3.20
N LYS A 173 -7.26 -19.54 4.26
CA LYS A 173 -7.51 -20.45 5.39
C LYS A 173 -8.84 -20.13 6.08
N ILE A 174 -9.12 -18.83 6.33
CA ILE A 174 -10.39 -18.40 6.93
C ILE A 174 -11.58 -18.76 6.04
N GLN A 175 -11.46 -18.58 4.71
CA GLN A 175 -12.53 -18.94 3.77
C GLN A 175 -12.80 -20.46 3.77
N MET A 176 -11.74 -21.27 3.75
CA MET A 176 -11.88 -22.74 3.82
C MET A 176 -12.55 -23.22 5.12
N LEU A 177 -12.28 -22.57 6.24
CA LEU A 177 -12.93 -22.92 7.52
C LEU A 177 -14.42 -22.56 7.50
N LYS A 178 -14.79 -21.43 6.88
CA LYS A 178 -16.19 -21.00 6.76
C LYS A 178 -17.01 -21.83 5.78
N SER A 179 -16.40 -22.48 4.80
CA SER A 179 -17.09 -23.35 3.84
C SER A 179 -17.37 -24.75 4.38
N LYS A 180 -16.76 -25.12 5.51
CA LYS A 180 -16.94 -26.42 6.18
C LYS A 180 -18.01 -26.40 7.29
N ASN A 181 -18.42 -25.20 7.69
CA ASN A 181 -19.51 -24.96 8.64
C ASN A 181 -20.76 -24.45 7.91
#